data_b9ae5f3d1f75d2eecd89c3563e301ace
#
_entry.id   b9ae5f3d1f75d2eecd89c3563e301ace
#
_cell.length_a   1.000
_cell.length_b   1.000
_cell.length_c   1.000
_cell.angle_alpha   90.00
_cell.angle_beta   90.00
_cell.angle_gamma   90.00
#
_symmetry.space_group_name_H-M   'P 1'
#
loop_
_entity.id
_entity.type
_entity.pdbx_description
1 polymer ?
#
loop_
_entity_poly.entity_id
_entity_poly.type
_entity_poly.pdbx_seq_one_letter_code
_entity_poly.pdbx_strand_id
1 'polypeptide(L)'
;MDLDSMRYADLRQLAKSVGFLLHRHKAHGEDPDLMLTHYVIQMQISLRSVRDSTLTLTLLNLFLLLHGVSSDTEFEISVPTGVQMGVYGEAVHLSCVFPVSGSWDADSIMIMWLHNLEVVHSFFHGQDQPQYQSQTYANRTSLFHQEMKKGNASLRLDRTTLEDAGEYTCSVSTRLVRQSKSFPLKVAAFYYEPHLKISLLDNGHMEVLVTSEGGFPSPSLQWLMGNSRDVTNHTHTQLSKDHHTGLYSVNSKLILNGTVNSSITFIMKNPDLDQTIRRNIDLFSENGGSDQRSQRAGLIVLSVVGVILLAVIISLIILQHQMMKKEKSRNTETNNGSSEASIHQTAAEKPSMDESESVKESLIKEDLGPGS
;
A
#
# COMPACT_ATOMS: atom_id res chain seq x y z
N MET A 1 -58.73 -19.71 -22.55
CA MET A 1 -58.00 -20.31 -23.68
C MET A 1 -57.22 -21.46 -23.12
N ASP A 2 -57.58 -22.65 -23.54
CA ASP A 2 -57.07 -23.89 -22.94
C ASP A 2 -55.67 -24.16 -23.47
N LEU A 3 -54.66 -24.11 -22.63
CA LEU A 3 -53.28 -24.27 -23.02
C LEU A 3 -52.90 -25.69 -23.44
N ASP A 4 -53.69 -26.68 -23.03
CA ASP A 4 -53.49 -28.08 -23.39
C ASP A 4 -53.84 -28.38 -24.85
N SER A 5 -54.51 -27.45 -25.56
CA SER A 5 -54.87 -27.54 -26.97
C SER A 5 -53.93 -26.75 -27.88
N MET A 6 -52.96 -25.97 -27.33
CA MET A 6 -52.03 -25.20 -28.14
C MET A 6 -50.97 -26.10 -28.80
N ARG A 7 -50.93 -26.08 -30.13
CA ARG A 7 -49.92 -26.82 -30.91
C ARG A 7 -48.54 -26.15 -30.76
N TYR A 8 -47.50 -26.92 -30.86
CA TYR A 8 -46.10 -26.47 -30.81
C TYR A 8 -45.80 -25.26 -31.74
N ALA A 9 -46.54 -25.13 -32.83
CA ALA A 9 -46.45 -24.01 -33.78
C ALA A 9 -46.90 -22.69 -33.18
N ASP A 10 -47.93 -22.71 -32.30
CA ASP A 10 -48.50 -21.51 -31.66
C ASP A 10 -47.60 -20.98 -30.54
N LEU A 11 -46.94 -21.90 -29.80
CA LEU A 11 -45.91 -21.58 -28.79
C LEU A 11 -44.67 -20.96 -29.45
N ARG A 12 -44.26 -21.45 -30.60
CA ARG A 12 -43.12 -20.91 -31.37
C ARG A 12 -43.44 -19.51 -31.93
N GLN A 13 -44.68 -19.25 -32.28
CA GLN A 13 -45.13 -17.93 -32.75
C GLN A 13 -45.22 -16.93 -31.60
N LEU A 14 -45.64 -17.35 -30.42
CA LEU A 14 -45.65 -16.55 -29.19
C LEU A 14 -44.23 -16.18 -28.79
N ALA A 15 -43.29 -17.15 -28.76
CA ALA A 15 -41.89 -16.91 -28.45
C ALA A 15 -41.20 -15.93 -29.41
N LYS A 16 -41.52 -16.01 -30.72
CA LYS A 16 -41.07 -15.03 -31.72
C LYS A 16 -41.64 -13.63 -31.51
N SER A 17 -42.92 -13.53 -31.12
CA SER A 17 -43.56 -12.22 -30.83
C SER A 17 -42.94 -11.55 -29.62
N VAL A 18 -42.65 -12.30 -28.56
CA VAL A 18 -41.99 -11.80 -27.34
C VAL A 18 -40.56 -11.37 -27.65
N GLY A 19 -39.79 -12.17 -28.36
CA GLY A 19 -38.42 -11.81 -28.80
C GLY A 19 -38.38 -10.57 -29.70
N PHE A 20 -39.34 -10.42 -30.61
CA PHE A 20 -39.46 -9.24 -31.47
C PHE A 20 -39.86 -7.98 -30.72
N LEU A 21 -40.73 -8.07 -29.73
CA LEU A 21 -41.12 -6.95 -28.85
C LEU A 21 -39.96 -6.46 -28.01
N LEU A 22 -39.20 -7.38 -27.41
CA LEU A 22 -38.00 -7.02 -26.61
C LEU A 22 -36.91 -6.35 -27.49
N HIS A 23 -36.73 -6.83 -28.73
CA HIS A 23 -35.77 -6.22 -29.65
C HIS A 23 -36.21 -4.82 -30.14
N ARG A 24 -37.54 -4.60 -30.30
CA ARG A 24 -38.09 -3.33 -30.76
C ARG A 24 -38.02 -2.24 -29.66
N HIS A 25 -38.23 -2.61 -28.39
CA HIS A 25 -38.17 -1.66 -27.27
C HIS A 25 -36.75 -1.29 -26.87
N LYS A 26 -35.78 -2.19 -27.04
CA LYS A 26 -34.35 -1.87 -26.86
C LYS A 26 -33.87 -0.77 -27.82
N ALA A 27 -34.55 -0.60 -28.95
CA ALA A 27 -34.27 0.46 -29.93
C ALA A 27 -34.86 1.86 -29.53
N HIS A 28 -35.77 1.94 -28.55
CA HIS A 28 -36.44 3.16 -28.10
C HIS A 28 -35.97 3.72 -26.78
N GLY A 29 -34.92 3.14 -26.14
CA GLY A 29 -34.30 3.70 -24.94
C GLY A 29 -35.13 3.57 -23.65
N GLU A 30 -36.13 2.70 -23.62
CA GLU A 30 -36.91 2.41 -22.41
C GLU A 30 -36.11 1.45 -21.49
N ASP A 31 -36.24 1.70 -20.16
CA ASP A 31 -35.54 0.94 -19.13
C ASP A 31 -36.00 -0.54 -19.13
N PRO A 32 -35.08 -1.51 -19.42
CA PRO A 32 -35.40 -2.92 -19.50
C PRO A 32 -36.01 -3.49 -18.23
N ASP A 33 -35.63 -2.95 -17.06
CA ASP A 33 -36.09 -3.44 -15.75
C ASP A 33 -37.54 -3.02 -15.44
N LEU A 34 -37.95 -1.84 -15.93
CA LEU A 34 -39.33 -1.36 -15.79
C LEU A 34 -40.30 -2.15 -16.68
N MET A 35 -39.85 -2.50 -17.88
CA MET A 35 -40.62 -3.35 -18.81
C MET A 35 -40.73 -4.79 -18.32
N LEU A 36 -39.67 -5.32 -17.74
CA LEU A 36 -39.66 -6.68 -17.18
C LEU A 36 -40.66 -6.79 -16.03
N THR A 37 -40.70 -5.76 -15.15
CA THR A 37 -41.67 -5.69 -14.02
C THR A 37 -43.11 -5.58 -14.52
N HIS A 38 -43.38 -4.80 -15.55
CA HIS A 38 -44.73 -4.66 -16.11
C HIS A 38 -45.19 -5.96 -16.79
N TYR A 39 -44.27 -6.66 -17.48
CA TYR A 39 -44.57 -7.94 -18.12
C TYR A 39 -44.79 -9.08 -17.10
N VAL A 40 -44.01 -9.10 -16.01
CA VAL A 40 -44.19 -10.06 -14.91
C VAL A 40 -45.52 -9.83 -14.20
N ILE A 41 -45.94 -8.58 -14.00
CA ILE A 41 -47.24 -8.23 -13.41
C ILE A 41 -48.39 -8.63 -14.34
N GLN A 42 -48.30 -8.39 -15.64
CA GLN A 42 -49.29 -8.82 -16.63
C GLN A 42 -49.37 -10.37 -16.73
N MET A 43 -48.25 -11.05 -16.67
CA MET A 43 -48.22 -12.52 -16.61
C MET A 43 -48.82 -13.07 -15.33
N GLN A 44 -48.58 -12.45 -14.16
CA GLN A 44 -49.21 -12.85 -12.89
C GLN A 44 -50.71 -12.62 -12.89
N ILE A 45 -51.24 -11.59 -13.54
CA ILE A 45 -52.66 -11.31 -13.68
C ILE A 45 -53.31 -12.36 -14.61
N SER A 46 -52.64 -12.75 -15.69
CA SER A 46 -53.11 -13.77 -16.64
C SER A 46 -53.10 -15.20 -16.03
N LEU A 47 -52.11 -15.51 -15.18
CA LEU A 47 -51.94 -16.81 -14.53
C LEU A 47 -52.85 -17.06 -13.35
N ARG A 48 -53.55 -16.03 -12.78
CA ARG A 48 -54.61 -16.22 -11.77
C ARG A 48 -55.84 -16.98 -12.30
N SER A 49 -55.91 -17.15 -13.62
CA SER A 49 -56.99 -17.92 -14.27
C SER A 49 -56.67 -19.40 -14.56
N VAL A 50 -55.43 -19.86 -14.27
CA VAL A 50 -55.03 -21.24 -14.53
C VAL A 50 -54.71 -21.97 -13.24
N ARG A 51 -55.52 -23.00 -12.95
CA ARG A 51 -55.62 -23.76 -11.66
C ARG A 51 -54.57 -24.86 -11.48
N ASP A 52 -53.45 -24.89 -12.23
CA ASP A 52 -52.45 -25.94 -12.12
C ASP A 52 -51.07 -25.38 -11.76
N SER A 53 -50.67 -25.55 -10.50
CA SER A 53 -49.38 -25.10 -9.93
C SER A 53 -48.14 -25.71 -10.60
N THR A 54 -48.25 -26.82 -11.26
CA THR A 54 -47.12 -27.49 -11.94
C THR A 54 -46.79 -26.86 -13.27
N LEU A 55 -47.77 -26.39 -14.03
CA LEU A 55 -47.55 -25.72 -15.33
C LEU A 55 -46.94 -24.34 -15.12
N THR A 56 -47.34 -23.61 -14.07
CA THR A 56 -46.76 -22.31 -13.72
C THR A 56 -45.30 -22.43 -13.28
N LEU A 57 -44.95 -23.47 -12.53
CA LEU A 57 -43.57 -23.75 -12.11
C LEU A 57 -42.66 -24.14 -13.29
N THR A 58 -43.19 -24.94 -14.23
CA THR A 58 -42.40 -25.29 -15.42
C THR A 58 -42.20 -24.12 -16.38
N LEU A 59 -43.22 -23.27 -16.56
CA LEU A 59 -43.08 -22.05 -17.35
C LEU A 59 -42.16 -21.03 -16.69
N LEU A 60 -42.19 -20.91 -15.35
CA LEU A 60 -41.30 -20.05 -14.60
C LEU A 60 -39.84 -20.57 -14.67
N ASN A 61 -39.64 -21.91 -14.55
CA ASN A 61 -38.31 -22.50 -14.72
C ASN A 61 -37.80 -22.37 -16.17
N LEU A 62 -38.65 -22.53 -17.16
CA LEU A 62 -38.30 -22.31 -18.54
C LEU A 62 -37.96 -20.83 -18.83
N PHE A 63 -38.74 -19.92 -18.22
CA PHE A 63 -38.45 -18.48 -18.28
C PHE A 63 -37.13 -18.13 -17.59
N LEU A 64 -36.83 -18.68 -16.40
CA LEU A 64 -35.58 -18.53 -15.70
C LEU A 64 -34.39 -19.16 -16.46
N LEU A 65 -34.60 -20.31 -17.11
CA LEU A 65 -33.60 -20.94 -17.97
C LEU A 65 -33.33 -20.13 -19.24
N LEU A 66 -34.35 -19.53 -19.85
CA LEU A 66 -34.21 -18.69 -21.02
C LEU A 66 -33.61 -17.30 -20.70
N HIS A 67 -33.81 -16.79 -19.50
CA HIS A 67 -33.26 -15.49 -19.04
C HIS A 67 -31.99 -15.67 -18.19
N GLY A 68 -31.71 -16.88 -17.67
CA GLY A 68 -30.51 -17.21 -16.90
C GLY A 68 -29.24 -17.41 -17.72
N VAL A 69 -29.29 -17.28 -19.06
CA VAL A 69 -28.16 -17.53 -19.97
C VAL A 69 -27.85 -16.30 -20.83
N SER A 70 -28.08 -15.12 -20.33
CA SER A 70 -27.45 -13.89 -20.85
C SER A 70 -26.66 -13.22 -19.76
N SER A 71 -25.63 -13.88 -19.27
CA SER A 71 -24.46 -13.15 -18.82
C SER A 71 -23.74 -12.68 -20.12
N ASP A 72 -24.34 -11.74 -20.82
CA ASP A 72 -23.57 -10.82 -21.63
C ASP A 72 -22.65 -10.13 -20.63
N THR A 73 -21.42 -10.59 -20.51
CA THR A 73 -20.38 -9.84 -19.83
C THR A 73 -20.24 -8.55 -20.64
N GLU A 74 -20.98 -7.54 -20.21
CA GLU A 74 -20.91 -6.21 -20.79
C GLU A 74 -19.44 -5.83 -20.84
N PHE A 75 -18.94 -5.46 -22.03
CA PHE A 75 -17.54 -5.03 -22.16
C PHE A 75 -17.37 -3.76 -21.36
N GLU A 76 -16.96 -3.88 -20.10
CA GLU A 76 -16.78 -2.75 -19.19
C GLU A 76 -15.30 -2.60 -18.82
N ILE A 77 -14.75 -1.42 -19.12
CA ILE A 77 -13.40 -1.08 -18.68
C ILE A 77 -13.40 -0.61 -17.22
N SER A 78 -12.35 -0.94 -16.50
CA SER A 78 -12.14 -0.53 -15.11
C SER A 78 -10.99 0.47 -15.03
N VAL A 79 -11.26 1.60 -14.37
CA VAL A 79 -10.27 2.64 -14.04
C VAL A 79 -10.39 3.00 -12.56
N PRO A 80 -9.44 3.73 -11.96
CA PRO A 80 -9.56 4.19 -10.58
C PRO A 80 -10.84 5.01 -10.33
N THR A 81 -11.50 4.76 -9.22
CA THR A 81 -12.76 5.45 -8.84
C THR A 81 -12.55 6.78 -8.14
N GLY A 82 -11.30 7.16 -7.83
CA GLY A 82 -10.96 8.39 -7.13
C GLY A 82 -9.78 9.12 -7.74
N VAL A 83 -9.40 10.22 -7.09
CA VAL A 83 -8.23 11.00 -7.49
C VAL A 83 -6.97 10.15 -7.38
N GLN A 84 -6.23 10.04 -8.49
CA GLN A 84 -4.90 9.45 -8.47
C GLN A 84 -3.87 10.49 -8.08
N MET A 85 -2.80 10.07 -7.40
CA MET A 85 -1.72 10.96 -6.99
C MET A 85 -0.44 10.62 -7.74
N GLY A 86 0.12 11.60 -8.44
CA GLY A 86 1.45 11.56 -9.03
C GLY A 86 2.43 12.37 -8.17
N VAL A 87 3.67 11.93 -8.11
CA VAL A 87 4.76 12.66 -7.45
C VAL A 87 5.61 13.34 -8.53
N TYR A 88 5.85 14.63 -8.36
CA TYR A 88 6.66 15.43 -9.29
C TYR A 88 8.04 14.80 -9.54
N GLY A 89 8.42 14.68 -10.79
CA GLY A 89 9.69 14.06 -11.21
C GLY A 89 9.68 12.54 -11.27
N GLU A 90 8.72 11.86 -10.64
CA GLU A 90 8.61 10.41 -10.61
C GLU A 90 7.71 9.87 -11.73
N ALA A 91 7.67 8.55 -11.87
CA ALA A 91 6.75 7.88 -12.77
C ALA A 91 5.41 7.61 -12.06
N VAL A 92 4.30 7.83 -12.76
CA VAL A 92 2.97 7.45 -12.30
C VAL A 92 2.37 6.39 -13.22
N HIS A 93 1.63 5.44 -12.63
CA HIS A 93 0.92 4.38 -13.34
C HIS A 93 -0.58 4.68 -13.30
N LEU A 94 -1.16 4.93 -14.46
CA LEU A 94 -2.57 5.19 -14.64
C LEU A 94 -3.26 3.88 -15.04
N SER A 95 -4.04 3.32 -14.14
CA SER A 95 -4.66 1.99 -14.33
C SER A 95 -5.84 2.05 -15.28
N CYS A 96 -5.87 1.12 -16.22
CA CYS A 96 -7.02 0.83 -17.09
C CYS A 96 -7.03 -0.64 -17.46
N VAL A 97 -8.10 -1.34 -17.09
CA VAL A 97 -8.24 -2.78 -17.34
C VAL A 97 -9.52 -3.02 -18.13
N PHE A 98 -9.45 -3.92 -19.10
CA PHE A 98 -10.59 -4.30 -19.93
C PHE A 98 -10.75 -5.83 -19.99
N PRO A 99 -11.97 -6.35 -20.15
CA PRO A 99 -12.21 -7.77 -20.29
C PRO A 99 -11.67 -8.29 -21.63
N VAL A 100 -10.97 -9.42 -21.58
CA VAL A 100 -10.52 -10.14 -22.78
C VAL A 100 -11.36 -11.39 -22.94
N SER A 101 -12.10 -11.48 -24.03
CA SER A 101 -12.89 -12.66 -24.40
C SER A 101 -12.35 -13.29 -25.67
N GLY A 102 -12.14 -14.61 -25.64
CA GLY A 102 -11.67 -15.37 -26.80
C GLY A 102 -10.17 -15.29 -27.06
N SER A 103 -9.76 -15.43 -28.33
CA SER A 103 -8.36 -15.33 -28.73
C SER A 103 -7.91 -13.86 -28.78
N TRP A 104 -6.75 -13.57 -28.17
CA TRP A 104 -6.13 -12.25 -28.25
C TRP A 104 -5.67 -11.94 -29.67
N ASP A 105 -6.10 -10.79 -30.19
CA ASP A 105 -5.67 -10.25 -31.49
C ASP A 105 -5.34 -8.76 -31.31
N ALA A 106 -4.05 -8.43 -31.31
CA ALA A 106 -3.57 -7.06 -31.12
C ALA A 106 -4.03 -6.10 -32.23
N ASP A 107 -4.27 -6.59 -33.45
CA ASP A 107 -4.73 -5.77 -34.58
C ASP A 107 -6.20 -5.36 -34.46
N SER A 108 -6.96 -6.08 -33.65
CA SER A 108 -8.38 -5.80 -33.42
C SER A 108 -8.66 -4.80 -32.32
N ILE A 109 -7.65 -4.38 -31.57
CA ILE A 109 -7.80 -3.49 -30.41
C ILE A 109 -7.15 -2.15 -30.68
N MET A 110 -7.86 -1.08 -30.28
CA MET A 110 -7.34 0.27 -30.20
C MET A 110 -7.40 0.73 -28.74
N ILE A 111 -6.29 1.21 -28.22
CA ILE A 111 -6.18 1.86 -26.90
C ILE A 111 -5.77 3.31 -27.13
N MET A 112 -6.49 4.23 -26.51
CA MET A 112 -6.19 5.66 -26.57
C MET A 112 -6.26 6.28 -25.18
N TRP A 113 -5.20 6.94 -24.79
CA TRP A 113 -5.13 7.75 -23.61
C TRP A 113 -5.20 9.23 -23.96
N LEU A 114 -6.06 9.95 -23.28
CA LEU A 114 -6.24 11.39 -23.46
C LEU A 114 -6.03 12.10 -22.12
N HIS A 115 -5.48 13.30 -22.17
CA HIS A 115 -5.43 14.26 -21.08
C HIS A 115 -6.00 15.59 -21.58
N ASN A 116 -7.09 16.06 -21.00
CA ASN A 116 -7.78 17.29 -21.43
C ASN A 116 -7.95 17.39 -22.97
N LEU A 117 -8.32 16.29 -23.63
CA LEU A 117 -8.49 16.13 -25.08
C LEU A 117 -7.21 16.04 -25.91
N GLU A 118 -6.02 16.17 -25.32
CA GLU A 118 -4.75 15.88 -26.00
C GLU A 118 -4.45 14.38 -25.96
N VAL A 119 -3.87 13.88 -27.04
CA VAL A 119 -3.47 12.48 -27.11
C VAL A 119 -2.18 12.27 -26.31
N VAL A 120 -2.30 11.54 -25.21
CA VAL A 120 -1.17 11.15 -24.34
C VAL A 120 -0.43 9.95 -24.91
N HIS A 121 -1.18 8.93 -25.36
CA HIS A 121 -0.63 7.71 -25.97
C HIS A 121 -1.70 7.02 -26.78
N SER A 122 -1.31 6.36 -27.87
CA SER A 122 -2.22 5.56 -28.67
C SER A 122 -1.55 4.29 -29.18
N PHE A 123 -2.33 3.21 -29.19
CA PHE A 123 -1.94 1.89 -29.66
C PHE A 123 -3.04 1.33 -30.58
N PHE A 124 -2.70 0.96 -31.78
CA PHE A 124 -3.57 0.22 -32.70
C PHE A 124 -2.76 -0.46 -33.82
N HIS A 125 -3.36 -1.40 -34.53
CA HIS A 125 -2.66 -2.25 -35.50
C HIS A 125 -1.41 -2.92 -34.88
N GLY A 126 -1.54 -3.41 -33.62
CA GLY A 126 -0.50 -4.16 -32.95
C GLY A 126 0.70 -3.36 -32.47
N GLN A 127 0.69 -2.01 -32.58
CA GLN A 127 1.83 -1.16 -32.24
C GLN A 127 1.44 0.23 -31.71
N ASP A 128 2.37 0.87 -31.00
CA ASP A 128 2.22 2.25 -30.58
C ASP A 128 2.23 3.19 -31.80
N GLN A 129 1.52 4.30 -31.71
CA GLN A 129 1.33 5.27 -32.78
C GLN A 129 1.86 6.66 -32.38
N PRO A 130 3.17 6.87 -32.35
CA PRO A 130 3.76 8.11 -31.85
C PRO A 130 3.41 9.35 -32.70
N GLN A 131 3.01 9.16 -33.96
CA GLN A 131 2.61 10.26 -34.83
C GLN A 131 1.34 10.99 -34.42
N TYR A 132 0.51 10.36 -33.56
CA TYR A 132 -0.70 10.98 -33.02
C TYR A 132 -0.50 11.52 -31.60
N GLN A 133 0.65 11.23 -30.97
CA GLN A 133 0.97 11.66 -29.62
C GLN A 133 1.30 13.15 -29.57
N SER A 134 0.77 13.88 -28.58
CA SER A 134 1.18 15.25 -28.29
C SER A 134 2.66 15.29 -27.91
N GLN A 135 3.36 16.32 -28.39
CA GLN A 135 4.80 16.52 -28.11
C GLN A 135 5.11 16.61 -26.62
N THR A 136 4.16 17.07 -25.81
CA THR A 136 4.25 17.14 -24.35
C THR A 136 4.53 15.76 -23.73
N TYR A 137 4.02 14.69 -24.35
CA TYR A 137 4.13 13.32 -23.85
C TYR A 137 5.15 12.45 -24.59
N ALA A 138 5.81 13.03 -25.61
CA ALA A 138 6.82 12.30 -26.38
C ALA A 138 7.95 11.76 -25.48
N ASN A 139 8.28 10.48 -25.62
CA ASN A 139 9.32 9.78 -24.82
C ASN A 139 9.09 9.79 -23.30
N ARG A 140 7.84 10.02 -22.86
CA ARG A 140 7.46 10.00 -21.44
C ARG A 140 6.42 8.93 -21.11
N THR A 141 5.85 8.27 -22.11
CA THR A 141 4.74 7.34 -21.92
C THR A 141 5.01 5.98 -22.51
N SER A 142 4.50 4.95 -21.87
CA SER A 142 4.55 3.57 -22.36
C SER A 142 3.37 2.75 -21.87
N LEU A 143 2.96 1.75 -22.70
CA LEU A 143 2.00 0.73 -22.34
C LEU A 143 2.71 -0.58 -22.00
N PHE A 144 2.00 -1.46 -21.26
CA PHE A 144 2.53 -2.77 -20.88
C PHE A 144 2.13 -3.82 -21.92
N HIS A 145 2.78 -3.85 -23.09
CA HIS A 145 2.41 -4.67 -24.25
C HIS A 145 2.22 -6.15 -23.92
N GLN A 146 3.08 -6.72 -23.05
CA GLN A 146 2.97 -8.12 -22.66
C GLN A 146 1.74 -8.42 -21.81
N GLU A 147 1.22 -7.39 -21.11
CA GLU A 147 0.05 -7.50 -20.24
C GLU A 147 -1.27 -7.20 -20.98
N MET A 148 -1.24 -6.61 -22.16
CA MET A 148 -2.45 -6.29 -22.94
C MET A 148 -3.29 -7.54 -23.25
N LYS A 149 -2.64 -8.67 -23.48
CA LYS A 149 -3.34 -9.97 -23.67
C LYS A 149 -4.11 -10.44 -22.44
N LYS A 150 -3.84 -9.86 -21.27
CA LYS A 150 -4.57 -10.09 -20.02
C LYS A 150 -5.59 -8.98 -19.73
N GLY A 151 -5.77 -8.04 -20.67
CA GLY A 151 -6.68 -6.91 -20.51
C GLY A 151 -6.08 -5.69 -19.82
N ASN A 152 -4.76 -5.58 -19.70
CA ASN A 152 -4.11 -4.42 -19.09
C ASN A 152 -3.77 -3.37 -20.16
N ALA A 153 -4.50 -2.26 -20.17
CA ALA A 153 -4.27 -1.06 -20.97
C ALA A 153 -3.64 0.10 -20.16
N SER A 154 -3.11 -0.17 -18.98
CA SER A 154 -2.56 0.85 -18.09
C SER A 154 -1.41 1.60 -18.75
N LEU A 155 -1.34 2.90 -18.46
CA LEU A 155 -0.33 3.82 -18.95
C LEU A 155 0.70 4.10 -17.87
N ARG A 156 1.97 4.01 -18.21
CA ARG A 156 3.07 4.57 -17.42
C ARG A 156 3.43 5.95 -17.98
N LEU A 157 3.42 6.97 -17.13
CA LEU A 157 3.85 8.33 -17.43
C LEU A 157 5.08 8.64 -16.59
N ASP A 158 6.22 8.86 -17.24
CA ASP A 158 7.50 9.17 -16.60
C ASP A 158 7.70 10.66 -16.41
N ARG A 159 8.52 11.04 -15.43
CA ARG A 159 8.91 12.44 -15.15
C ARG A 159 7.68 13.36 -15.03
N THR A 160 6.77 12.96 -14.17
CA THR A 160 5.52 13.70 -13.94
C THR A 160 5.79 15.15 -13.54
N THR A 161 5.10 16.09 -14.15
CA THR A 161 5.16 17.54 -13.89
C THR A 161 3.82 18.02 -13.32
N LEU A 162 3.77 19.26 -12.82
CA LEU A 162 2.51 19.84 -12.33
C LEU A 162 1.50 20.06 -13.45
N GLU A 163 1.96 20.20 -14.69
CA GLU A 163 1.11 20.36 -15.88
C GLU A 163 0.41 19.05 -16.28
N ASP A 164 0.91 17.90 -15.81
CA ASP A 164 0.27 16.60 -16.02
C ASP A 164 -0.97 16.41 -15.11
N ALA A 165 -1.23 17.30 -14.17
CA ALA A 165 -2.45 17.26 -13.37
C ALA A 165 -3.68 17.58 -14.23
N GLY A 166 -4.74 16.79 -14.09
CA GLY A 166 -5.96 16.98 -14.85
C GLY A 166 -6.76 15.68 -15.03
N GLU A 167 -7.69 15.70 -15.95
CA GLU A 167 -8.54 14.55 -16.23
C GLU A 167 -7.91 13.64 -17.29
N TYR A 168 -7.68 12.40 -16.94
CA TYR A 168 -7.21 11.37 -17.88
C TYR A 168 -8.37 10.47 -18.30
N THR A 169 -8.45 10.22 -19.61
CA THR A 169 -9.44 9.32 -20.19
C THR A 169 -8.75 8.12 -20.81
N CYS A 170 -9.08 6.92 -20.34
CA CYS A 170 -8.75 5.67 -21.01
C CYS A 170 -9.89 5.29 -21.95
N SER A 171 -9.60 5.06 -23.22
CA SER A 171 -10.54 4.56 -24.22
C SER A 171 -10.02 3.27 -24.80
N VAL A 172 -10.82 2.21 -24.71
CA VAL A 172 -10.55 0.91 -25.34
C VAL A 172 -11.64 0.61 -26.36
N SER A 173 -11.23 0.31 -27.57
CA SER A 173 -12.13 -0.01 -28.68
C SER A 173 -11.74 -1.34 -29.28
N THR A 174 -12.72 -2.20 -29.49
CA THR A 174 -12.62 -3.44 -30.27
C THR A 174 -13.40 -3.26 -31.56
N ARG A 175 -13.46 -4.29 -32.40
CA ARG A 175 -14.30 -4.26 -33.61
C ARG A 175 -15.81 -4.12 -33.34
N LEU A 176 -16.24 -4.47 -32.13
CA LEU A 176 -17.66 -4.55 -31.78
C LEU A 176 -18.08 -3.44 -30.79
N VAL A 177 -17.21 -3.04 -29.89
CA VAL A 177 -17.55 -2.17 -28.76
C VAL A 177 -16.44 -1.15 -28.53
N ARG A 178 -16.83 0.06 -28.14
CA ARG A 178 -15.94 1.11 -27.64
C ARG A 178 -16.41 1.57 -26.28
N GLN A 179 -15.48 1.65 -25.33
CA GLN A 179 -15.73 2.26 -24.02
C GLN A 179 -14.64 3.24 -23.65
N SER A 180 -15.02 4.25 -22.87
CA SER A 180 -14.11 5.26 -22.33
C SER A 180 -14.51 5.57 -20.91
N LYS A 181 -13.52 5.66 -20.01
CA LYS A 181 -13.71 6.13 -18.63
C LYS A 181 -12.63 7.14 -18.28
N SER A 182 -13.02 8.11 -17.46
CA SER A 182 -12.13 9.19 -17.02
C SER A 182 -11.96 9.17 -15.51
N PHE A 183 -10.81 9.70 -15.07
CA PHE A 183 -10.51 9.92 -13.66
C PHE A 183 -9.46 11.04 -13.52
N PRO A 184 -9.45 11.76 -12.39
CA PRO A 184 -8.54 12.86 -12.18
C PRO A 184 -7.18 12.38 -11.66
N LEU A 185 -6.09 12.95 -12.19
CA LEU A 185 -4.75 12.90 -11.65
C LEU A 185 -4.42 14.22 -10.95
N LYS A 186 -4.01 14.15 -9.69
CA LYS A 186 -3.32 15.25 -8.99
C LYS A 186 -1.83 15.00 -9.00
N VAL A 187 -1.04 16.07 -9.03
CA VAL A 187 0.40 16.00 -8.89
C VAL A 187 0.83 16.84 -7.69
N ALA A 188 1.67 16.28 -6.86
CA ALA A 188 2.27 16.97 -5.73
C ALA A 188 3.78 16.74 -5.70
N ALA A 189 4.51 17.61 -5.00
CA ALA A 189 5.96 17.54 -4.87
C ALA A 189 6.36 17.61 -3.39
N PHE A 190 7.30 16.77 -2.98
CA PHE A 190 7.87 16.82 -1.63
C PHE A 190 8.69 18.10 -1.44
N TYR A 191 8.56 18.69 -0.26
CA TYR A 191 9.48 19.71 0.19
C TYR A 191 10.82 19.09 0.58
N TYR A 192 11.91 19.73 0.20
CA TYR A 192 13.25 19.36 0.68
C TYR A 192 13.37 19.65 2.18
N GLU A 193 14.32 18.97 2.81
CA GLU A 193 14.65 19.21 4.20
C GLU A 193 15.00 20.68 4.44
N PRO A 194 14.36 21.34 5.43
CA PRO A 194 14.58 22.75 5.66
C PRO A 194 15.98 23.05 6.17
N HIS A 195 16.56 24.10 5.61
CA HIS A 195 17.78 24.73 6.14
C HIS A 195 17.39 25.67 7.26
N LEU A 196 18.10 25.54 8.38
CA LEU A 196 17.93 26.36 9.56
C LEU A 196 19.14 27.28 9.72
N LYS A 197 18.88 28.57 9.92
CA LYS A 197 19.90 29.56 10.28
C LYS A 197 19.45 30.32 11.53
N ILE A 198 20.34 30.41 12.52
CA ILE A 198 20.14 31.22 13.71
C ILE A 198 21.14 32.37 13.65
N SER A 199 20.68 33.59 13.84
CA SER A 199 21.48 34.80 13.81
C SER A 199 21.15 35.69 15.02
N LEU A 200 22.18 36.27 15.67
CA LEU A 200 22.00 37.32 16.62
C LEU A 200 22.03 38.67 15.92
N LEU A 201 21.02 39.49 16.13
CA LEU A 201 20.87 40.80 15.53
C LEU A 201 21.55 41.84 16.42
N ASP A 202 21.97 42.99 15.83
CA ASP A 202 22.68 44.08 16.53
C ASP A 202 21.91 44.69 17.70
N ASN A 203 20.59 44.55 17.70
CA ASN A 203 19.69 45.01 18.80
C ASN A 203 19.54 43.98 19.93
N GLY A 204 20.31 42.88 19.92
CA GLY A 204 20.24 41.82 20.92
C GLY A 204 19.05 40.85 20.72
N HIS A 205 18.33 40.96 19.61
CA HIS A 205 17.28 39.98 19.25
C HIS A 205 17.91 38.78 18.56
N MET A 206 17.25 37.64 18.66
CA MET A 206 17.62 36.43 17.95
C MET A 206 16.67 36.20 16.76
N GLU A 207 17.24 35.98 15.58
CA GLU A 207 16.48 35.58 14.38
C GLU A 207 16.68 34.11 14.14
N VAL A 208 15.56 33.37 13.98
CA VAL A 208 15.53 31.99 13.52
C VAL A 208 14.88 31.98 12.15
N LEU A 209 15.69 31.64 11.14
CA LEU A 209 15.27 31.57 9.73
C LEU A 209 15.22 30.11 9.29
N VAL A 210 14.09 29.71 8.72
CA VAL A 210 13.89 28.40 8.08
C VAL A 210 13.59 28.60 6.61
N THR A 211 14.35 27.94 5.77
CA THR A 211 14.15 27.94 4.31
C THR A 211 13.99 26.51 3.79
N SER A 212 13.04 26.29 2.89
CA SER A 212 12.85 25.04 2.18
C SER A 212 12.32 25.32 0.79
N GLU A 213 12.51 24.39 -0.13
CA GLU A 213 12.11 24.57 -1.53
C GLU A 213 11.61 23.25 -2.14
N GLY A 214 11.12 23.31 -3.36
CA GLY A 214 10.82 22.15 -4.20
C GLY A 214 9.44 21.57 -4.02
N GLY A 215 8.61 22.03 -3.08
CA GLY A 215 7.33 21.42 -2.75
C GLY A 215 6.12 21.97 -3.51
N PHE A 216 5.06 21.16 -3.55
CA PHE A 216 3.74 21.53 -4.06
C PHE A 216 2.66 20.60 -3.45
N PRO A 217 1.46 21.12 -3.07
CA PRO A 217 1.01 22.50 -3.05
C PRO A 217 1.70 23.34 -1.96
N SER A 218 1.25 24.58 -1.74
CA SER A 218 1.74 25.44 -0.66
C SER A 218 1.62 24.74 0.70
N PRO A 219 2.67 24.77 1.55
CA PRO A 219 2.67 24.02 2.79
C PRO A 219 1.87 24.71 3.89
N SER A 220 1.41 23.93 4.84
CA SER A 220 0.97 24.47 6.12
C SER A 220 2.18 24.54 7.07
N LEU A 221 2.36 25.70 7.70
CA LEU A 221 3.49 25.98 8.59
C LEU A 221 2.99 26.23 10.00
N GLN A 222 3.76 25.77 10.99
CA GLN A 222 3.48 26.01 12.40
C GLN A 222 4.78 26.18 13.18
N TRP A 223 4.79 27.18 14.05
CA TRP A 223 5.87 27.43 15.00
C TRP A 223 5.38 27.30 16.45
N LEU A 224 6.03 26.45 17.19
CA LEU A 224 5.72 26.22 18.60
C LEU A 224 6.91 26.62 19.46
N MET A 225 6.65 27.26 20.62
CA MET A 225 7.66 27.64 21.59
C MET A 225 7.40 26.92 22.93
N GLY A 226 8.44 26.38 23.54
CA GLY A 226 8.36 25.67 24.82
C GLY A 226 7.34 24.54 24.81
N ASN A 227 6.47 24.50 25.81
CA ASN A 227 5.45 23.48 26.00
C ASN A 227 4.25 23.67 25.01
N SER A 228 4.52 23.73 23.71
CA SER A 228 3.49 23.75 22.66
C SER A 228 2.70 25.07 22.50
N ARG A 229 3.24 26.19 22.96
CA ARG A 229 2.65 27.52 22.70
C ARG A 229 2.82 27.86 21.21
N ASP A 230 1.71 28.01 20.49
CA ASP A 230 1.72 28.42 19.08
C ASP A 230 2.14 29.90 18.96
N VAL A 231 3.19 30.14 18.19
CA VAL A 231 3.74 31.48 17.91
C VAL A 231 3.76 31.77 16.39
N THR A 232 3.06 30.99 15.60
CA THR A 232 3.00 31.13 14.14
C THR A 232 2.60 32.54 13.70
N ASN A 233 1.67 33.18 14.41
CA ASN A 233 1.22 34.55 14.13
C ASN A 233 2.29 35.64 14.38
N HIS A 234 3.39 35.28 15.04
CA HIS A 234 4.53 36.18 15.31
C HIS A 234 5.68 35.97 14.31
N THR A 235 5.47 35.15 13.29
CA THR A 235 6.45 34.87 12.27
C THR A 235 6.21 35.67 11.01
N HIS A 236 7.29 35.97 10.28
CA HIS A 236 7.20 36.49 8.94
C HIS A 236 7.47 35.37 7.95
N THR A 237 6.46 34.93 7.22
CA THR A 237 6.56 33.86 6.24
C THR A 237 6.34 34.41 4.83
N GLN A 238 7.26 34.13 3.95
CA GLN A 238 7.17 34.42 2.54
C GLN A 238 7.20 33.11 1.74
N LEU A 239 6.19 32.92 0.91
CA LEU A 239 6.12 31.84 -0.07
C LEU A 239 6.40 32.45 -1.45
N SER A 240 7.33 31.88 -2.16
CA SER A 240 7.58 32.20 -3.57
C SER A 240 7.31 30.98 -4.43
N LYS A 241 6.79 31.20 -5.64
CA LYS A 241 6.53 30.13 -6.59
C LYS A 241 7.48 30.30 -7.77
N ASP A 242 8.21 29.24 -8.08
CA ASP A 242 9.09 29.21 -9.26
C ASP A 242 8.25 29.26 -10.54
N HIS A 243 8.63 30.13 -11.48
CA HIS A 243 7.86 30.38 -12.70
C HIS A 243 7.95 29.24 -13.73
N HIS A 244 8.99 28.44 -13.69
CA HIS A 244 9.19 27.35 -14.64
C HIS A 244 8.62 26.02 -14.14
N THR A 245 8.87 25.70 -12.88
CA THR A 245 8.46 24.41 -12.30
C THR A 245 7.10 24.49 -11.60
N GLY A 246 6.68 25.71 -11.21
CA GLY A 246 5.48 25.91 -10.40
C GLY A 246 5.62 25.49 -8.93
N LEU A 247 6.81 25.03 -8.50
CA LEU A 247 7.08 24.60 -7.14
C LEU A 247 7.23 25.78 -6.19
N TYR A 248 6.94 25.54 -4.91
CA TYR A 248 7.05 26.57 -3.87
C TYR A 248 8.39 26.50 -3.16
N SER A 249 8.91 27.70 -2.83
CA SER A 249 9.97 27.91 -1.86
C SER A 249 9.41 28.64 -0.65
N VAL A 250 9.84 28.20 0.52
CA VAL A 250 9.41 28.69 1.84
C VAL A 250 10.56 29.46 2.46
N ASN A 251 10.27 30.66 2.95
CA ASN A 251 11.15 31.45 3.78
C ASN A 251 10.35 31.91 4.99
N SER A 252 10.60 31.31 6.15
CA SER A 252 9.87 31.60 7.38
C SER A 252 10.82 32.02 8.49
N LYS A 253 10.56 33.20 9.06
CA LYS A 253 11.42 33.88 10.02
C LYS A 253 10.67 34.16 11.31
N LEU A 254 11.28 33.77 12.42
CA LEU A 254 10.84 34.11 13.78
C LEU A 254 11.89 35.00 14.45
N ILE A 255 11.46 36.15 14.98
CA ILE A 255 12.31 37.05 15.74
C ILE A 255 11.93 36.93 17.20
N LEU A 256 12.92 36.70 18.04
CA LEU A 256 12.79 36.55 19.50
C LEU A 256 13.47 37.70 20.22
N ASN A 257 12.79 38.25 21.22
CA ASN A 257 13.30 39.34 22.03
C ASN A 257 14.20 38.80 23.16
N GLY A 258 15.47 39.18 23.13
CA GLY A 258 16.45 38.81 24.17
C GLY A 258 16.90 37.35 24.09
N THR A 259 17.61 36.93 25.15
CA THR A 259 18.04 35.51 25.27
C THR A 259 16.86 34.65 25.73
N VAL A 260 16.41 33.79 24.83
CA VAL A 260 15.34 32.85 25.08
C VAL A 260 15.94 31.54 25.55
N ASN A 261 15.60 31.13 26.78
CA ASN A 261 15.96 29.83 27.35
C ASN A 261 14.77 28.85 27.12
N SER A 262 14.51 28.51 25.86
CA SER A 262 13.35 27.71 25.47
C SER A 262 13.63 26.95 24.17
N SER A 263 12.96 25.85 23.99
CA SER A 263 12.97 25.15 22.71
C SER A 263 11.95 25.74 21.74
N ILE A 264 12.26 25.70 20.45
CA ILE A 264 11.35 26.06 19.37
C ILE A 264 11.16 24.83 18.49
N THR A 265 9.93 24.59 18.09
CA THR A 265 9.60 23.56 17.09
C THR A 265 9.01 24.21 15.86
N PHE A 266 9.65 23.98 14.73
CA PHE A 266 9.10 24.28 13.40
C PHE A 266 8.45 23.02 12.83
N ILE A 267 7.23 23.16 12.30
CA ILE A 267 6.47 22.08 11.66
C ILE A 267 6.03 22.57 10.29
N MET A 268 6.34 21.80 9.24
CA MET A 268 5.89 22.04 7.88
C MET A 268 5.19 20.79 7.37
N LYS A 269 3.98 20.96 6.81
CA LYS A 269 3.18 19.85 6.30
C LYS A 269 2.81 20.07 4.85
N ASN A 270 2.93 19.00 4.07
CA ASN A 270 2.33 18.87 2.76
C ASN A 270 1.18 17.85 2.86
N PRO A 271 -0.08 18.30 2.82
CA PRO A 271 -1.22 17.41 3.06
C PRO A 271 -1.47 16.42 1.93
N ASP A 272 -1.08 16.76 0.68
CA ASP A 272 -1.32 15.90 -0.48
C ASP A 272 -0.40 14.67 -0.51
N LEU A 273 0.76 14.75 0.12
CA LEU A 273 1.73 13.65 0.23
C LEU A 273 1.91 13.12 1.66
N ASP A 274 1.07 13.55 2.60
CA ASP A 274 1.17 13.24 4.04
C ASP A 274 2.59 13.50 4.60
N GLN A 275 3.31 14.44 3.99
CA GLN A 275 4.65 14.81 4.44
C GLN A 275 4.55 15.74 5.64
N THR A 276 5.21 15.36 6.73
CA THR A 276 5.37 16.23 7.90
C THR A 276 6.85 16.32 8.26
N ILE A 277 7.42 17.51 8.11
CA ILE A 277 8.79 17.82 8.52
C ILE A 277 8.74 18.57 9.83
N ARG A 278 9.44 18.07 10.84
CA ARG A 278 9.53 18.67 12.17
C ARG A 278 10.99 18.94 12.55
N ARG A 279 11.27 20.16 12.99
CA ARG A 279 12.60 20.56 13.46
C ARG A 279 12.48 21.16 14.87
N ASN A 280 13.18 20.55 15.82
CA ASN A 280 13.32 21.07 17.18
C ASN A 280 14.63 21.85 17.25
N ILE A 281 14.56 23.02 17.84
CA ILE A 281 15.66 23.98 17.98
C ILE A 281 15.78 24.31 19.45
N ASP A 282 16.83 23.85 20.09
CA ASP A 282 17.08 24.14 21.53
C ASP A 282 17.92 25.41 21.61
N LEU A 283 17.30 26.46 22.13
CA LEU A 283 17.93 27.78 22.32
C LEU A 283 18.43 27.94 23.77
N PHE A 284 19.04 26.92 24.33
CA PHE A 284 19.62 27.01 25.64
C PHE A 284 20.97 27.73 25.54
N SER A 285 21.11 28.83 26.28
CA SER A 285 22.43 29.44 26.52
C SER A 285 23.26 28.45 27.34
N GLU A 286 24.36 27.94 26.79
CA GLU A 286 25.33 27.14 27.53
C GLU A 286 26.00 27.97 28.63
N ASN A 287 25.24 28.30 29.68
CA ASN A 287 25.82 28.66 30.98
C ASN A 287 25.72 27.43 31.89
N GLY A 288 26.68 26.52 31.73
CA GLY A 288 26.79 25.41 32.67
C GLY A 288 27.08 24.06 31.99
N GLY A 289 28.30 23.88 31.58
CA GLY A 289 28.85 22.56 31.32
C GLY A 289 28.89 21.69 32.57
N SER A 290 27.78 21.08 32.97
CA SER A 290 27.77 20.14 34.12
C SER A 290 27.03 18.82 33.87
N ASP A 291 26.14 18.73 32.92
CA ASP A 291 25.33 17.51 32.82
C ASP A 291 25.93 16.36 31.98
N GLN A 292 26.75 16.68 30.97
CA GLN A 292 27.43 15.57 30.20
C GLN A 292 28.54 14.90 31.04
N ARG A 293 29.13 15.63 32.03
CA ARG A 293 30.15 15.05 32.88
C ARG A 293 29.53 14.12 33.94
N SER A 294 28.34 14.44 34.44
CA SER A 294 27.59 13.64 35.41
C SER A 294 27.12 12.31 34.81
N GLN A 295 26.59 12.30 33.57
CA GLN A 295 26.18 11.05 32.91
C GLN A 295 27.35 10.12 32.57
N ARG A 296 28.50 10.67 32.13
CA ARG A 296 29.70 9.87 31.89
C ARG A 296 30.31 9.34 33.18
N ALA A 297 30.28 10.12 34.28
CA ALA A 297 30.72 9.66 35.59
C ALA A 297 29.82 8.53 36.12
N GLY A 298 28.51 8.61 35.95
CA GLY A 298 27.57 7.54 36.32
C GLY A 298 27.79 6.24 35.56
N LEU A 299 28.07 6.31 34.26
CA LEU A 299 28.38 5.11 33.44
C LEU A 299 29.72 4.48 33.82
N ILE A 300 30.74 5.27 34.18
CA ILE A 300 32.04 4.79 34.67
C ILE A 300 31.88 4.09 36.01
N VAL A 301 31.13 4.68 36.96
CA VAL A 301 30.86 4.07 38.27
C VAL A 301 30.11 2.75 38.12
N LEU A 302 29.08 2.67 37.27
CA LEU A 302 28.34 1.43 36.97
C LEU A 302 29.24 0.35 36.36
N SER A 303 30.15 0.72 35.46
CA SER A 303 31.08 -0.25 34.85
C SER A 303 32.09 -0.78 35.87
N VAL A 304 32.64 0.07 36.77
CA VAL A 304 33.56 -0.35 37.81
C VAL A 304 32.87 -1.27 38.84
N VAL A 305 31.64 -0.94 39.26
CA VAL A 305 30.84 -1.78 40.15
C VAL A 305 30.55 -3.14 39.49
N GLY A 306 30.24 -3.18 38.20
CA GLY A 306 30.02 -4.40 37.42
C GLY A 306 31.26 -5.31 37.40
N VAL A 307 32.44 -4.71 37.19
CA VAL A 307 33.72 -5.47 37.21
C VAL A 307 34.03 -6.03 38.58
N ILE A 308 33.79 -5.26 39.65
CA ILE A 308 33.99 -5.71 41.06
C ILE A 308 33.06 -6.90 41.36
N LEU A 309 31.76 -6.80 40.97
CA LEU A 309 30.79 -7.87 41.18
C LEU A 309 31.19 -9.16 40.44
N LEU A 310 31.67 -9.04 39.22
CA LEU A 310 32.17 -10.16 38.42
C LEU A 310 33.40 -10.83 39.11
N ALA A 311 34.33 -10.02 39.60
CA ALA A 311 35.51 -10.52 40.34
C ALA A 311 35.12 -11.28 41.62
N VAL A 312 34.11 -10.76 42.36
CA VAL A 312 33.57 -11.42 43.54
C VAL A 312 32.92 -12.78 43.18
N ILE A 313 32.11 -12.81 42.13
CA ILE A 313 31.45 -14.04 41.66
C ILE A 313 32.51 -15.06 41.26
N ILE A 314 33.52 -14.68 40.50
CA ILE A 314 34.62 -15.56 40.09
C ILE A 314 35.36 -16.09 41.33
N SER A 315 35.63 -15.24 42.32
CA SER A 315 36.29 -15.65 43.56
C SER A 315 35.46 -16.67 44.34
N LEU A 316 34.11 -16.46 44.41
CA LEU A 316 33.22 -17.41 45.06
C LEU A 316 33.17 -18.76 44.34
N ILE A 317 33.16 -18.75 43.01
CA ILE A 317 33.22 -20.00 42.20
C ILE A 317 34.52 -20.74 42.44
N ILE A 318 35.67 -20.04 42.52
CA ILE A 318 36.95 -20.65 42.80
C ILE A 318 36.95 -21.24 44.21
N LEU A 319 36.44 -20.56 45.22
CA LEU A 319 36.29 -21.06 46.58
C LEU A 319 35.41 -22.29 46.65
N GLN A 320 34.26 -22.32 45.97
CA GLN A 320 33.41 -23.49 45.90
C GLN A 320 34.13 -24.67 45.23
N HIS A 321 34.88 -24.41 44.15
CA HIS A 321 35.65 -25.46 43.49
C HIS A 321 36.75 -26.00 44.38
N GLN A 322 37.43 -25.17 45.18
CA GLN A 322 38.42 -25.58 46.16
C GLN A 322 37.79 -26.38 47.30
N MET A 323 36.60 -25.98 47.78
CA MET A 323 35.89 -26.73 48.82
C MET A 323 35.47 -28.13 48.34
N MET A 324 34.92 -28.23 47.11
CA MET A 324 34.57 -29.53 46.51
C MET A 324 35.79 -30.42 46.27
N LYS A 325 36.94 -29.83 45.88
CA LYS A 325 38.18 -30.59 45.71
C LYS A 325 38.70 -31.10 47.04
N LYS A 326 38.57 -30.35 48.14
CA LYS A 326 38.94 -30.71 49.49
C LYS A 326 38.03 -31.80 50.07
N GLU A 327 36.76 -31.78 49.76
CA GLU A 327 35.76 -32.77 50.13
C GLU A 327 35.99 -34.09 49.37
N LYS A 328 36.33 -34.02 48.08
CA LYS A 328 36.70 -35.19 47.25
C LYS A 328 37.97 -35.82 47.74
N SER A 329 38.96 -35.04 48.26
CA SER A 329 40.22 -35.58 48.85
C SER A 329 39.94 -36.24 50.19
N ARG A 330 39.03 -35.74 51.04
CA ARG A 330 38.61 -36.38 52.31
C ARG A 330 37.89 -37.69 52.07
N ASN A 331 36.98 -37.72 51.06
CA ASN A 331 36.28 -38.96 50.74
C ASN A 331 37.21 -40.06 50.13
N THR A 332 38.32 -39.62 49.57
CA THR A 332 39.34 -40.61 49.06
C THR A 332 40.20 -41.18 50.20
N GLU A 333 40.43 -40.41 51.28
CA GLU A 333 41.14 -40.93 52.48
C GLU A 333 40.26 -41.82 53.34
N THR A 334 38.92 -41.62 53.36
CA THR A 334 38.00 -42.53 54.12
C THR A 334 37.72 -43.83 53.37
N ASN A 335 37.93 -43.91 52.08
CA ASN A 335 37.77 -45.19 51.34
C ASN A 335 38.97 -46.06 51.26
N ASN A 336 40.17 -45.65 51.73
CA ASN A 336 41.37 -46.47 51.81
C ASN A 336 41.56 -47.12 53.18
N GLY A 337 40.62 -46.99 54.10
CA GLY A 337 40.68 -47.50 55.48
C GLY A 337 39.81 -48.71 55.80
N SER A 338 39.09 -49.26 54.80
CA SER A 338 38.26 -50.46 55.07
C SER A 338 38.22 -51.37 53.86
N SER A 339 39.39 -52.06 53.69
CA SER A 339 39.44 -53.21 52.81
C SER A 339 40.20 -54.33 53.55
N GLU A 340 39.49 -54.94 54.46
CA GLU A 340 39.75 -56.31 54.92
C GLU A 340 38.49 -56.79 55.64
N ALA A 341 37.85 -57.74 55.04
CA ALA A 341 37.14 -58.88 55.60
C ALA A 341 35.84 -59.25 54.86
N SER A 342 35.94 -60.40 54.24
CA SER A 342 34.89 -61.44 54.09
C SER A 342 33.86 -61.27 52.99
N ILE A 343 34.06 -61.93 51.86
CA ILE A 343 33.73 -63.31 51.43
C ILE A 343 32.30 -63.73 51.87
N HIS A 344 31.46 -63.93 50.94
CA HIS A 344 30.58 -65.07 50.60
C HIS A 344 29.24 -64.70 49.99
N GLN A 345 29.03 -65.32 48.81
CA GLN A 345 27.79 -65.96 48.34
C GLN A 345 26.58 -64.98 48.04
N THR A 346 25.87 -65.08 47.02
CA THR A 346 25.52 -66.05 45.98
C THR A 346 24.54 -65.42 45.01
N ALA A 347 24.71 -65.62 43.72
CA ALA A 347 23.81 -66.09 42.72
C ALA A 347 22.49 -65.31 42.40
N ALA A 348 22.30 -65.15 41.10
CA ALA A 348 21.11 -65.24 40.32
C ALA A 348 20.19 -64.02 40.40
N GLU A 349 19.70 -63.38 39.37
CA GLU A 349 19.09 -63.86 38.14
C GLU A 349 18.87 -62.68 37.23
N LYS A 350 19.08 -62.85 35.96
CA LYS A 350 18.52 -62.07 34.81
C LYS A 350 17.12 -62.58 34.60
N PRO A 351 16.21 -62.00 33.75
CA PRO A 351 16.44 -61.11 32.63
C PRO A 351 15.32 -60.14 32.30
N SER A 352 15.56 -59.45 31.21
CA SER A 352 14.71 -59.06 30.08
C SER A 352 14.03 -57.70 30.07
N MET A 353 14.37 -56.98 29.02
CA MET A 353 13.55 -56.53 27.89
C MET A 353 12.57 -55.40 28.25
N ASP A 354 12.35 -54.37 27.49
CA ASP A 354 12.53 -54.11 26.05
C ASP A 354 12.39 -52.61 25.78
N GLU A 355 13.04 -52.14 24.74
CA GLU A 355 12.54 -51.28 23.66
C GLU A 355 11.84 -49.98 24.05
N SER A 356 12.02 -48.88 23.42
CA SER A 356 12.47 -48.49 22.09
C SER A 356 12.48 -47.00 22.01
N GLU A 357 13.28 -46.53 21.28
CA GLU A 357 13.32 -45.77 20.02
C GLU A 357 13.40 -44.27 20.23
N SER A 358 14.55 -43.66 19.88
CA SER A 358 14.97 -43.23 18.55
C SER A 358 14.21 -41.96 18.15
N VAL A 359 14.75 -40.94 17.61
CA VAL A 359 15.61 -40.76 16.46
C VAL A 359 15.99 -39.29 16.37
N LYS A 360 17.26 -39.01 16.24
CA LYS A 360 17.98 -38.26 15.21
C LYS A 360 17.62 -36.76 14.98
N GLU A 361 18.66 -35.93 15.09
CA GLU A 361 19.60 -35.53 14.01
C GLU A 361 18.95 -34.64 12.99
N SER A 362 19.50 -33.58 12.51
CA SER A 362 20.81 -33.16 12.02
C SER A 362 20.70 -31.67 11.65
N LEU A 363 21.64 -30.80 11.95
CA LEU A 363 22.82 -30.45 11.15
C LEU A 363 22.58 -30.31 9.65
N ILE A 364 22.87 -29.12 9.15
CA ILE A 364 23.64 -28.75 7.96
C ILE A 364 23.51 -27.20 7.89
N LYS A 365 24.46 -26.39 8.15
CA LYS A 365 25.76 -26.02 7.52
C LYS A 365 25.69 -25.82 6.00
N GLU A 366 26.28 -24.69 5.67
CA GLU A 366 27.01 -24.32 4.44
C GLU A 366 26.16 -23.60 3.38
N ASP A 367 26.63 -22.68 2.61
CA ASP A 367 27.97 -22.04 2.49
C ASP A 367 27.83 -20.81 1.58
N LEU A 368 28.62 -19.83 1.84
CA LEU A 368 29.37 -18.92 0.99
C LEU A 368 29.10 -18.79 -0.52
N GLY A 369 29.04 -17.55 -0.92
CA GLY A 369 29.99 -17.04 -1.85
C GLY A 369 29.48 -16.36 -3.10
N PRO A 370 30.28 -15.51 -3.66
CA PRO A 370 29.89 -14.21 -4.13
C PRO A 370 29.98 -14.11 -5.66
N GLY A 371 29.58 -12.97 -6.20
CA GLY A 371 30.18 -12.58 -7.47
C GLY A 371 29.26 -11.99 -8.53
N SER A 372 29.66 -10.86 -8.82
CA SER A 372 29.49 -9.98 -9.99
C SER A 372 28.19 -9.23 -10.13
#